data_636409be014e1ce89c44ad8119f56207
#
_entry.id   636409be014e1ce89c44ad8119f56207
#
_cell.length_a   1.000
_cell.length_b   1.000
_cell.length_c   1.000
_cell.angle_alpha   90.00
_cell.angle_beta   90.00
_cell.angle_gamma   90.00
#
_symmetry.space_group_name_H-M   'P 1'
#
loop_
_entity.id
_entity.type
_entity.pdbx_description
1 polymer ?
#
loop_
_entity_poly.entity_id
_entity_poly.type
_entity_poly.pdbx_seq_one_letter_code
_entity_poly.pdbx_strand_id
1 'polypeptide(L)'
;TLFNTMGTVAETHMLKPYKDRVAATYEYMLSSIRYVEKNATEIRKKMDENIANLQPGNQYSLQWKLDEKQFQLIDFKGYEAGMKPSEVSGKPRLFYDRTKPFTRKVKFFDEYISTKKIAIPRYYVIPKSEYKVIEHLKRNNISMKEISRDSVISVEQYRIADFKTVKNPYEGHYLHY
;
A
#
# COMPACT_ATOMS: atom_id res chain seq x y z
N THR A 1 1.02 -4.40 -4.97
CA THR A 1 -0.34 -4.74 -4.53
C THR A 1 -0.59 -6.23 -4.57
N LEU A 2 -1.57 -6.74 -3.80
CA LEU A 2 -1.85 -8.18 -3.66
C LEU A 2 -2.19 -8.88 -4.99
N PHE A 3 -2.78 -8.19 -5.93
CA PHE A 3 -3.23 -8.77 -7.21
C PHE A 3 -2.42 -8.27 -8.40
N ASN A 4 -1.15 -7.93 -8.19
CA ASN A 4 -0.30 -7.38 -9.25
C ASN A 4 -0.93 -6.16 -9.95
N THR A 5 -1.70 -5.38 -9.21
CA THR A 5 -2.40 -4.19 -9.69
C THR A 5 -1.72 -2.95 -9.11
N MET A 6 -1.48 -1.94 -9.92
CA MET A 6 -1.02 -0.65 -9.43
C MET A 6 -2.16 0.02 -8.66
N GLY A 7 -1.84 0.52 -7.48
CA GLY A 7 -2.78 1.26 -6.65
C GLY A 7 -2.13 2.55 -6.16
N THR A 8 -2.92 3.61 -6.11
CA THR A 8 -2.51 4.90 -5.55
C THR A 8 -3.61 5.42 -4.64
N VAL A 9 -3.23 6.17 -3.62
CA VAL A 9 -4.15 6.85 -2.72
C VAL A 9 -3.97 8.35 -2.90
N ALA A 10 -5.06 9.05 -3.19
CA ALA A 10 -5.07 10.51 -3.26
C ALA A 10 -5.66 11.07 -1.97
N GLU A 11 -4.81 11.63 -1.12
CA GLU A 11 -5.24 12.30 0.10
C GLU A 11 -5.25 13.81 -0.12
N THR A 12 -6.42 14.36 -0.43
CA THR A 12 -6.58 15.81 -0.53
C THR A 12 -6.68 16.42 0.85
N HIS A 13 -5.77 17.35 1.15
CA HIS A 13 -5.61 17.92 2.49
C HIS A 13 -6.90 18.60 3.01
N MET A 14 -7.34 18.25 4.23
CA MET A 14 -8.61 18.70 4.81
C MET A 14 -8.73 20.23 5.01
N LEU A 15 -7.60 20.96 5.05
CA LEU A 15 -7.59 22.42 5.20
C LEU A 15 -7.92 23.18 3.89
N LYS A 16 -8.05 22.47 2.77
CA LYS A 16 -8.52 23.05 1.51
C LYS A 16 -10.07 23.10 1.51
N PRO A 17 -10.69 24.11 0.88
CA PRO A 17 -12.11 24.12 0.64
C PRO A 17 -12.58 22.85 -0.07
N TYR A 18 -13.79 22.38 0.27
CA TYR A 18 -14.32 21.13 -0.29
C TYR A 18 -14.33 21.14 -1.83
N LYS A 19 -14.76 22.24 -2.45
CA LYS A 19 -14.77 22.40 -3.90
C LYS A 19 -13.39 22.16 -4.52
N ASP A 20 -12.34 22.73 -3.93
CA ASP A 20 -10.96 22.59 -4.42
C ASP A 20 -10.46 21.14 -4.28
N ARG A 21 -10.91 20.44 -3.22
CA ARG A 21 -10.58 19.03 -3.00
C ARG A 21 -11.22 18.15 -4.06
N VAL A 22 -12.50 18.38 -4.35
CA VAL A 22 -13.23 17.65 -5.42
C VAL A 22 -12.56 17.88 -6.78
N ALA A 23 -12.27 19.12 -7.14
CA ALA A 23 -11.61 19.46 -8.40
C ALA A 23 -10.22 18.80 -8.51
N ALA A 24 -9.40 18.87 -7.46
CA ALA A 24 -8.08 18.23 -7.44
C ALA A 24 -8.15 16.71 -7.58
N THR A 25 -9.11 16.06 -6.92
CA THR A 25 -9.30 14.61 -7.05
C THR A 25 -9.77 14.23 -8.45
N TYR A 26 -10.67 15.00 -9.04
CA TYR A 26 -11.13 14.79 -10.41
C TYR A 26 -9.98 14.87 -11.42
N GLU A 27 -9.18 15.93 -11.36
CA GLU A 27 -8.01 16.11 -12.23
C GLU A 27 -6.96 15.01 -12.02
N TYR A 28 -6.76 14.57 -10.78
CA TYR A 28 -5.90 13.43 -10.48
C TYR A 28 -6.39 12.15 -11.17
N MET A 29 -7.70 11.86 -11.10
CA MET A 29 -8.28 10.68 -11.76
C MET A 29 -8.13 10.76 -13.28
N LEU A 30 -8.44 11.89 -13.89
CA LEU A 30 -8.26 12.09 -15.34
C LEU A 30 -6.79 11.93 -15.77
N SER A 31 -5.88 12.52 -15.03
CA SER A 31 -4.44 12.42 -15.29
C SER A 31 -3.96 10.97 -15.18
N SER A 32 -4.45 10.22 -14.19
CA SER A 32 -4.14 8.81 -14.00
C SER A 32 -4.64 7.96 -15.18
N ILE A 33 -5.88 8.19 -15.64
CA ILE A 33 -6.45 7.49 -16.80
C ILE A 33 -5.61 7.77 -18.06
N ARG A 34 -5.30 9.03 -18.35
CA ARG A 34 -4.47 9.43 -19.50
C ARG A 34 -3.07 8.83 -19.43
N TYR A 35 -2.49 8.77 -18.22
CA TYR A 35 -1.18 8.16 -18.03
C TYR A 35 -1.22 6.65 -18.32
N VAL A 36 -2.22 5.94 -17.80
CA VAL A 36 -2.40 4.51 -18.05
C VAL A 36 -2.64 4.24 -19.54
N GLU A 37 -3.49 5.01 -20.20
CA GLU A 37 -3.75 4.90 -21.63
C GLU A 37 -2.43 5.05 -22.44
N LYS A 38 -1.68 6.09 -22.18
CA LYS A 38 -0.41 6.38 -22.87
C LYS A 38 0.66 5.30 -22.64
N ASN A 39 0.70 4.71 -21.44
CA ASN A 39 1.76 3.78 -21.03
C ASN A 39 1.26 2.33 -20.89
N ALA A 40 0.10 1.99 -21.46
CA ALA A 40 -0.55 0.70 -21.26
C ALA A 40 0.35 -0.50 -21.57
N THR A 41 1.12 -0.43 -22.66
CA THR A 41 2.05 -1.50 -23.09
C THR A 41 3.17 -1.72 -22.07
N GLU A 42 3.78 -0.65 -21.58
CA GLU A 42 4.85 -0.75 -20.60
C GLU A 42 4.34 -1.25 -19.25
N ILE A 43 3.19 -0.74 -18.82
CA ILE A 43 2.51 -1.18 -17.59
C ILE A 43 2.23 -2.69 -17.68
N ARG A 44 1.64 -3.15 -18.79
CA ARG A 44 1.36 -4.57 -19.02
C ARG A 44 2.64 -5.41 -18.96
N LYS A 45 3.69 -4.98 -19.67
CA LYS A 45 4.98 -5.65 -19.64
C LYS A 45 5.52 -5.79 -18.22
N LYS A 46 5.48 -4.74 -17.40
CA LYS A 46 5.93 -4.78 -16.00
C LYS A 46 5.08 -5.73 -15.14
N MET A 47 3.78 -5.77 -15.36
CA MET A 47 2.89 -6.70 -14.67
C MET A 47 3.21 -8.15 -15.04
N ASP A 48 3.45 -8.42 -16.31
CA ASP A 48 3.80 -9.76 -16.80
C ASP A 48 5.18 -10.22 -16.30
N GLU A 49 6.17 -9.33 -16.27
CA GLU A 49 7.50 -9.58 -15.69
C GLU A 49 7.38 -9.93 -14.18
N ASN A 50 6.53 -9.22 -13.43
CA ASN A 50 6.29 -9.52 -12.02
C ASN A 50 5.70 -10.92 -11.83
N ILE A 51 4.72 -11.30 -12.64
CA ILE A 51 4.13 -12.65 -12.60
C ILE A 51 5.16 -13.70 -12.95
N ALA A 52 5.96 -13.46 -14.01
CA ALA A 52 7.01 -14.38 -14.43
C ALA A 52 8.07 -14.64 -13.34
N ASN A 53 8.30 -13.65 -12.46
CA ASN A 53 9.22 -13.78 -11.35
C ASN A 53 8.64 -14.56 -10.14
N LEU A 54 7.34 -14.83 -10.11
CA LEU A 54 6.68 -15.59 -9.05
C LEU A 54 6.81 -17.11 -9.27
N GLN A 55 8.04 -17.59 -9.42
CA GLN A 55 8.31 -19.02 -9.58
C GLN A 55 8.70 -19.67 -8.26
N PRO A 56 8.33 -20.94 -8.04
CA PRO A 56 8.77 -21.69 -6.86
C PRO A 56 10.30 -21.66 -6.70
N GLY A 57 10.75 -21.36 -5.48
CA GLY A 57 12.17 -21.20 -5.15
C GLY A 57 12.72 -19.78 -5.29
N ASN A 58 12.08 -18.91 -6.06
CA ASN A 58 12.47 -17.51 -6.12
C ASN A 58 12.18 -16.80 -4.80
N GLN A 59 12.97 -15.77 -4.49
CA GLN A 59 12.79 -14.97 -3.29
C GLN A 59 11.67 -13.94 -3.48
N TYR A 60 10.73 -13.91 -2.54
CA TYR A 60 9.65 -12.93 -2.50
C TYR A 60 9.76 -12.06 -1.25
N SER A 61 9.66 -10.75 -1.45
CA SER A 61 9.75 -9.77 -0.35
C SER A 61 8.39 -9.62 0.35
N LEU A 62 8.37 -9.84 1.66
CA LEU A 62 7.17 -9.69 2.50
C LEU A 62 7.10 -8.36 3.23
N GLN A 63 8.25 -7.75 3.49
CA GLN A 63 8.32 -6.49 4.21
C GLN A 63 9.35 -5.57 3.57
N TRP A 64 9.08 -4.28 3.64
CA TRP A 64 9.95 -3.22 3.14
C TRP A 64 10.07 -2.13 4.18
N LYS A 65 11.14 -1.39 4.12
CA LYS A 65 11.30 -0.11 4.81
C LYS A 65 11.82 0.94 3.84
N LEU A 66 11.55 2.20 4.15
CA LEU A 66 12.09 3.33 3.40
C LEU A 66 13.62 3.29 3.43
N ASP A 67 14.26 3.48 2.28
CA ASP A 67 15.71 3.69 2.21
C ASP A 67 16.04 5.16 2.49
N GLU A 68 16.35 5.48 3.74
CA GLU A 68 16.70 6.84 4.16
C GLU A 68 18.06 7.32 3.63
N LYS A 69 18.81 6.45 2.93
CA LYS A 69 20.10 6.81 2.33
C LYS A 69 19.95 7.33 0.90
N GLN A 70 18.87 6.97 0.24
CA GLN A 70 18.56 7.40 -1.13
C GLN A 70 17.46 8.47 -1.10
N PHE A 71 17.71 9.60 -1.74
CA PHE A 71 16.71 10.66 -1.87
C PHE A 71 16.97 11.49 -3.12
N GLN A 72 15.93 12.11 -3.61
CA GLN A 72 15.98 13.15 -4.64
C GLN A 72 15.70 14.50 -3.99
N LEU A 73 16.31 15.57 -4.53
CA LEU A 73 15.93 16.93 -4.14
C LEU A 73 14.83 17.42 -5.08
N ILE A 74 13.67 17.65 -4.53
CA ILE A 74 12.53 18.20 -5.29
C ILE A 74 12.19 19.61 -4.84
N ASP A 75 11.58 20.37 -5.74
CA ASP A 75 11.05 21.69 -5.43
C ASP A 75 9.66 21.55 -4.79
N PHE A 76 9.62 21.74 -3.48
CA PHE A 76 8.38 21.75 -2.73
C PHE A 76 7.78 23.17 -2.74
N LYS A 77 6.57 23.28 -3.28
CA LYS A 77 5.79 24.53 -3.30
C LYS A 77 4.83 24.53 -2.13
N GLY A 78 4.90 25.54 -1.30
CA GLY A 78 4.06 25.68 -0.12
C GLY A 78 3.70 27.13 0.18
N TYR A 79 3.05 27.31 1.32
CA TYR A 79 2.70 28.62 1.86
C TYR A 79 3.21 28.73 3.29
N GLU A 80 3.65 29.93 3.71
CA GLU A 80 4.12 30.13 5.09
C GLU A 80 3.01 29.79 6.08
N ALA A 81 3.39 29.07 7.13
CA ALA A 81 2.50 28.68 8.20
C ALA A 81 2.40 29.78 9.26
N GLY A 82 1.22 29.99 9.81
CA GLY A 82 0.97 30.91 10.90
C GLY A 82 -0.12 30.41 11.83
N MET A 83 -0.30 31.13 12.93
CA MET A 83 -1.40 30.87 13.88
C MET A 83 -2.39 32.04 13.84
N LYS A 84 -3.68 31.73 13.81
CA LYS A 84 -4.75 32.72 13.93
C LYS A 84 -5.84 32.22 14.86
N PRO A 85 -6.64 33.09 15.51
CA PRO A 85 -7.77 32.67 16.31
C PRO A 85 -8.78 31.87 15.47
N SER A 86 -9.32 30.81 16.05
CA SER A 86 -10.46 30.07 15.48
C SER A 86 -11.73 30.91 15.67
N GLU A 87 -12.53 31.04 14.63
CA GLU A 87 -13.84 31.74 14.68
C GLU A 87 -14.85 31.02 15.59
N VAL A 88 -14.67 29.72 15.80
CA VAL A 88 -15.57 28.91 16.64
C VAL A 88 -15.14 28.88 18.09
N SER A 89 -13.84 28.64 18.37
CA SER A 89 -13.37 28.42 19.75
C SER A 89 -12.53 29.57 20.32
N GLY A 90 -12.17 30.56 19.51
CA GLY A 90 -11.22 31.62 19.87
C GLY A 90 -9.77 31.16 20.10
N LYS A 91 -9.51 29.84 20.14
CA LYS A 91 -8.18 29.31 20.38
C LYS A 91 -7.31 29.45 19.12
N PRO A 92 -5.95 29.54 19.27
CA PRO A 92 -5.05 29.56 18.12
C PRO A 92 -5.23 28.30 17.26
N ARG A 93 -5.36 28.48 15.94
CA ARG A 93 -5.35 27.40 14.96
C ARG A 93 -4.31 27.65 13.88
N LEU A 94 -3.75 26.56 13.38
CA LEU A 94 -2.83 26.62 12.25
C LEU A 94 -3.55 27.09 10.99
N PHE A 95 -2.90 27.97 10.21
CA PHE A 95 -3.32 28.30 8.86
C PHE A 95 -2.09 28.47 7.96
N TYR A 96 -2.29 28.31 6.65
CA TYR A 96 -1.28 28.56 5.65
C TYR A 96 -1.62 29.85 4.90
N ASP A 97 -0.70 30.83 4.96
CA ASP A 97 -0.89 32.15 4.37
C ASP A 97 -0.67 32.10 2.85
N ARG A 98 -1.75 32.03 2.10
CA ARG A 98 -1.73 31.97 0.64
C ARG A 98 -1.13 33.21 -0.04
N THR A 99 -0.96 34.32 0.68
CA THR A 99 -0.28 35.52 0.18
C THR A 99 1.24 35.41 0.28
N LYS A 100 1.74 34.36 0.96
CA LYS A 100 3.17 34.11 1.17
C LYS A 100 3.60 32.72 0.63
N PRO A 101 3.56 32.54 -0.71
CA PRO A 101 4.04 31.30 -1.30
C PRO A 101 5.57 31.20 -1.18
N PHE A 102 6.06 29.95 -1.06
CA PHE A 102 7.48 29.67 -1.13
C PHE A 102 7.77 28.44 -1.99
N THR A 103 9.01 28.34 -2.47
CA THR A 103 9.57 27.14 -3.06
C THR A 103 10.85 26.78 -2.30
N ARG A 104 10.91 25.57 -1.77
CA ARG A 104 12.08 25.06 -1.02
C ARG A 104 12.53 23.72 -1.56
N LYS A 105 13.84 23.49 -1.63
CA LYS A 105 14.38 22.14 -1.88
C LYS A 105 14.14 21.28 -0.66
N VAL A 106 13.47 20.15 -0.87
CA VAL A 106 13.26 19.14 0.18
C VAL A 106 13.75 17.78 -0.28
N LYS A 107 14.20 16.95 0.66
CA LYS A 107 14.52 15.56 0.36
C LYS A 107 13.23 14.79 0.14
N PHE A 108 13.13 14.11 -0.99
CA PHE A 108 12.05 13.20 -1.33
C PHE A 108 12.61 11.78 -1.32
N PHE A 109 12.06 10.94 -0.45
CA PHE A 109 12.46 9.56 -0.30
C PHE A 109 11.37 8.69 -0.91
N ASP A 110 11.70 7.95 -1.96
CA ASP A 110 10.77 7.13 -2.74
C ASP A 110 11.29 5.70 -2.99
N GLU A 111 12.49 5.39 -2.47
CA GLU A 111 13.09 4.08 -2.58
C GLU A 111 12.81 3.23 -1.33
N TYR A 112 12.51 1.94 -1.56
CA TYR A 112 12.25 0.99 -0.49
C TYR A 112 13.15 -0.23 -0.61
N ILE A 113 13.71 -0.66 0.52
CA ILE A 113 14.52 -1.86 0.61
C ILE A 113 13.76 -2.97 1.32
N SER A 114 13.90 -4.20 0.81
CA SER A 114 13.30 -5.37 1.42
C SER A 114 13.98 -5.72 2.74
N THR A 115 13.20 -5.92 3.79
CA THR A 115 13.68 -6.31 5.13
C THR A 115 13.38 -7.77 5.47
N LYS A 116 12.41 -8.39 4.81
CA LYS A 116 12.07 -9.81 4.99
C LYS A 116 11.73 -10.44 3.66
N LYS A 117 12.37 -11.57 3.38
CA LYS A 117 12.13 -12.37 2.18
C LYS A 117 11.81 -13.80 2.55
N ILE A 118 11.06 -14.46 1.70
CA ILE A 118 10.78 -15.91 1.76
C ILE A 118 11.04 -16.52 0.40
N ALA A 119 11.38 -17.81 0.38
CA ALA A 119 11.33 -18.59 -0.84
C ALA A 119 9.87 -18.91 -1.19
N ILE A 120 9.46 -18.70 -2.43
CA ILE A 120 8.10 -19.03 -2.90
C ILE A 120 7.93 -20.56 -2.85
N PRO A 121 6.97 -21.09 -2.09
CA PRO A 121 6.73 -22.52 -2.07
C PRO A 121 6.03 -22.98 -3.36
N ARG A 122 6.16 -24.26 -3.69
CA ARG A 122 5.47 -24.82 -4.85
C ARG A 122 3.97 -24.90 -4.66
N TYR A 123 3.53 -25.22 -3.43
CA TYR A 123 2.12 -25.32 -3.05
C TYR A 123 1.96 -24.90 -1.60
N TYR A 124 0.78 -24.43 -1.29
CA TYR A 124 0.28 -24.33 0.08
C TYR A 124 -0.73 -25.46 0.33
N VAL A 125 -0.57 -26.18 1.43
CA VAL A 125 -1.51 -27.24 1.84
C VAL A 125 -2.38 -26.68 2.97
N ILE A 126 -3.70 -26.69 2.76
CA ILE A 126 -4.66 -26.13 3.71
C ILE A 126 -5.58 -27.24 4.17
N PRO A 127 -5.66 -27.54 5.48
CA PRO A 127 -6.61 -28.52 6.01
C PRO A 127 -8.06 -28.15 5.68
N LYS A 128 -8.90 -29.13 5.41
CA LYS A 128 -10.34 -28.90 5.13
C LYS A 128 -11.08 -28.26 6.31
N SER A 129 -10.60 -28.43 7.53
CA SER A 129 -11.12 -27.77 8.74
C SER A 129 -11.05 -26.24 8.64
N GLU A 130 -10.09 -25.71 7.87
CA GLU A 130 -9.91 -24.26 7.66
C GLU A 130 -10.86 -23.72 6.57
N TYR A 131 -12.13 -24.06 6.66
CA TYR A 131 -13.14 -23.76 5.64
C TYR A 131 -13.30 -22.26 5.38
N LYS A 132 -13.14 -21.39 6.40
CA LYS A 132 -13.20 -19.93 6.24
C LYS A 132 -12.07 -19.41 5.38
N VAL A 133 -10.86 -19.94 5.56
CA VAL A 133 -9.70 -19.58 4.73
C VAL A 133 -9.93 -20.03 3.29
N ILE A 134 -10.41 -21.28 3.12
CA ILE A 134 -10.71 -21.84 1.81
C ILE A 134 -11.76 -21.02 1.08
N GLU A 135 -12.84 -20.63 1.76
CA GLU A 135 -13.89 -19.78 1.19
C GLU A 135 -13.35 -18.41 0.77
N HIS A 136 -12.48 -17.82 1.61
CA HIS A 136 -11.85 -16.53 1.29
C HIS A 136 -10.95 -16.62 0.06
N LEU A 137 -10.17 -17.67 -0.07
CA LEU A 137 -9.34 -17.91 -1.26
C LEU A 137 -10.19 -18.13 -2.51
N LYS A 138 -11.31 -18.87 -2.42
CA LYS A 138 -12.27 -19.06 -3.51
C LYS A 138 -12.84 -17.71 -3.99
N ARG A 139 -13.26 -16.85 -3.07
CA ARG A 139 -13.77 -15.51 -3.38
C ARG A 139 -12.74 -14.64 -4.11
N ASN A 140 -11.46 -14.90 -3.89
CA ASN A 140 -10.35 -14.21 -4.56
C ASN A 140 -9.85 -14.95 -5.81
N ASN A 141 -10.61 -15.93 -6.32
CA ASN A 141 -10.25 -16.72 -7.51
C ASN A 141 -8.90 -17.41 -7.43
N ILE A 142 -8.47 -17.81 -6.23
CA ILE A 142 -7.23 -18.57 -6.06
C ILE A 142 -7.49 -20.01 -6.52
N SER A 143 -6.70 -20.48 -7.47
CA SER A 143 -6.78 -21.83 -7.98
C SER A 143 -6.40 -22.84 -6.89
N MET A 144 -7.27 -23.80 -6.62
CA MET A 144 -7.08 -24.84 -5.62
C MET A 144 -7.42 -26.20 -6.18
N LYS A 145 -6.69 -27.21 -5.74
CA LYS A 145 -6.95 -28.61 -6.06
C LYS A 145 -7.25 -29.38 -4.78
N GLU A 146 -8.39 -30.02 -4.73
CA GLU A 146 -8.75 -30.87 -3.60
C GLU A 146 -8.00 -32.21 -3.65
N ILE A 147 -7.47 -32.65 -2.51
CA ILE A 147 -6.93 -34.00 -2.33
C ILE A 147 -8.09 -34.89 -1.87
N SER A 148 -8.53 -35.77 -2.75
CA SER A 148 -9.72 -36.61 -2.55
C SER A 148 -9.46 -37.89 -1.79
N ARG A 149 -8.19 -38.20 -1.50
CA ARG A 149 -7.78 -39.42 -0.77
C ARG A 149 -6.92 -39.08 0.43
N ASP A 150 -6.95 -39.90 1.46
CA ASP A 150 -5.98 -39.78 2.54
C ASP A 150 -4.58 -39.94 1.98
N SER A 151 -3.73 -38.97 2.30
CA SER A 151 -2.40 -38.86 1.72
C SER A 151 -1.40 -38.44 2.79
N VAL A 152 -0.19 -38.99 2.70
CA VAL A 152 0.95 -38.58 3.52
C VAL A 152 1.80 -37.64 2.64
N ILE A 153 1.96 -36.40 3.09
CA ILE A 153 2.69 -35.36 2.36
C ILE A 153 3.76 -34.79 3.28
N SER A 154 5.00 -34.73 2.79
CA SER A 154 6.07 -34.02 3.48
C SER A 154 5.91 -32.52 3.25
N VAL A 155 5.78 -31.75 4.32
CA VAL A 155 5.56 -30.28 4.27
C VAL A 155 6.43 -29.59 5.31
N GLU A 156 6.74 -28.33 5.06
CA GLU A 156 7.17 -27.39 6.09
C GLU A 156 5.93 -26.84 6.79
N GLN A 157 5.88 -26.94 8.12
CA GLN A 157 4.77 -26.43 8.90
C GLN A 157 5.19 -25.22 9.72
N TYR A 158 4.45 -24.14 9.56
CA TYR A 158 4.58 -22.97 10.41
C TYR A 158 3.58 -23.05 11.57
N ARG A 159 4.07 -22.80 12.77
CA ARG A 159 3.25 -22.65 13.97
C ARG A 159 3.36 -21.22 14.47
N ILE A 160 2.22 -20.62 14.80
CA ILE A 160 2.20 -19.34 15.50
C ILE A 160 2.70 -19.59 16.92
N ALA A 161 3.92 -19.14 17.21
CA ALA A 161 4.54 -19.29 18.53
C ALA A 161 4.14 -18.15 19.48
N ASP A 162 3.98 -16.96 18.93
CA ASP A 162 3.60 -15.75 19.66
C ASP A 162 2.92 -14.75 18.72
N PHE A 163 2.08 -13.89 19.27
CA PHE A 163 1.52 -12.74 18.58
C PHE A 163 1.24 -11.62 19.58
N LYS A 164 1.29 -10.40 19.11
CA LYS A 164 0.93 -9.23 19.91
C LYS A 164 -0.23 -8.49 19.27
N THR A 165 -1.07 -7.92 20.11
CA THR A 165 -2.22 -7.13 19.68
C THR A 165 -2.04 -5.70 20.19
N VAL A 166 -2.28 -4.71 19.33
CA VAL A 166 -2.26 -3.31 19.76
C VAL A 166 -3.34 -3.05 20.81
N LYS A 167 -3.05 -2.14 21.74
CA LYS A 167 -3.95 -1.83 22.86
C LYS A 167 -5.25 -1.16 22.38
N ASN A 168 -5.16 -0.30 21.37
CA ASN A 168 -6.30 0.46 20.85
C ASN A 168 -6.60 0.03 19.41
N PRO A 169 -7.87 -0.06 19.00
CA PRO A 169 -8.23 -0.35 17.62
C PRO A 169 -7.81 0.80 16.69
N TYR A 170 -7.49 0.46 15.45
CA TYR A 170 -7.31 1.37 14.35
C TYR A 170 -8.37 1.07 13.29
N GLU A 171 -9.15 2.06 12.91
CA GLU A 171 -10.28 1.92 11.95
C GLU A 171 -11.22 0.74 12.27
N GLY A 172 -11.53 0.53 13.56
CA GLY A 172 -12.42 -0.52 14.01
C GLY A 172 -11.81 -1.93 14.12
N HIS A 173 -10.49 -2.08 13.87
CA HIS A 173 -9.78 -3.35 13.93
C HIS A 173 -8.58 -3.30 14.86
N TYR A 174 -8.35 -4.39 15.59
CA TYR A 174 -7.13 -4.57 16.36
C TYR A 174 -6.04 -5.16 15.44
N LEU A 175 -4.92 -4.46 15.30
CA LEU A 175 -3.77 -4.95 14.55
C LEU A 175 -3.01 -5.99 15.39
N HIS A 176 -2.56 -7.05 14.72
CA HIS A 176 -1.72 -8.11 15.28
C HIS A 176 -0.37 -8.12 14.58
N TYR A 177 0.72 -8.42 15.33
CA TYR A 177 2.09 -8.47 14.81
C TYR A 177 2.98 -9.43 15.60
#